data_1769e84438085f23fd02b572e6e84459
#
_entry.id   1769e84438085f23fd02b572e6e84459
#
_cell.length_a   1.000
_cell.length_b   1.000
_cell.length_c   1.000
_cell.angle_alpha   90.00
_cell.angle_beta   90.00
_cell.angle_gamma   90.00
#
_symmetry.space_group_name_H-M   'P 1'
#
loop_
_entity.id
_entity.type
_entity.pdbx_description
1 polymer ?
#
loop_
_entity_poly.entity_id
_entity_poly.type
_entity_poly.pdbx_seq_one_letter_code
_entity_poly.pdbx_strand_id
1 'polypeptide(L)'
;YHNDKNFKVDSKKEKVQSINFCFNQCFSDFFQSHVDFCRLSLPIFNYFFSLYKKGSVNVDYTLQIAFMKEYSSYSNFTRFEWIQDFVVQKGRYFFSVDDWITALKKNDFSIGTQFHGNIAAILAKTPALIITIDKRMEELAKYHHIPFIKAEEFDVSKPIDYYFDLCDYSEFNKYYEKTYNEFVDYCYRNGVQLKSQTVEVHDV
;
A
#
# COMPACT_ATOMS: atom_id res chain seq x y z
N TYR A 1 1.75 12.60 7.41
CA TYR A 1 3.04 12.39 8.09
C TYR A 1 2.81 11.71 9.44
N HIS A 2 3.71 10.78 9.79
CA HIS A 2 3.75 10.22 11.14
C HIS A 2 4.23 11.32 12.09
N ASN A 3 3.67 11.38 13.31
CA ASN A 3 3.97 12.45 14.26
C ASN A 3 5.33 12.24 15.00
N ASP A 4 6.28 11.63 14.31
CA ASP A 4 7.64 11.34 14.80
C ASP A 4 8.66 11.78 13.74
N LYS A 5 9.42 12.83 14.05
CA LYS A 5 10.44 13.36 13.16
C LYS A 5 11.59 12.37 12.88
N ASN A 6 11.79 11.39 13.77
CA ASN A 6 12.80 10.33 13.64
C ASN A 6 12.25 9.07 12.98
N PHE A 7 11.08 9.14 12.34
CA PHE A 7 10.45 8.01 11.68
C PHE A 7 11.36 7.44 10.59
N LYS A 8 11.55 6.12 10.62
CA LYS A 8 12.34 5.39 9.63
C LYS A 8 11.66 4.09 9.23
N VAL A 9 11.87 3.69 8.00
CA VAL A 9 11.48 2.39 7.46
C VAL A 9 12.75 1.58 7.21
N ASP A 10 12.77 0.33 7.70
CA ASP A 10 13.87 -0.61 7.47
C ASP A 10 13.40 -1.67 6.46
N SER A 11 14.15 -1.84 5.37
CA SER A 11 13.89 -2.82 4.31
C SER A 11 14.85 -4.02 4.33
N LYS A 12 15.59 -4.21 5.43
CA LYS A 12 16.57 -5.31 5.52
C LYS A 12 15.89 -6.61 5.96
N LYS A 13 15.64 -7.51 5.00
CA LYS A 13 15.21 -8.89 5.26
C LYS A 13 15.85 -9.85 4.26
N GLU A 14 16.14 -11.06 4.72
CA GLU A 14 16.73 -12.10 3.87
C GLU A 14 15.70 -12.73 2.91
N LYS A 15 14.44 -12.82 3.33
CA LYS A 15 13.36 -13.42 2.53
C LYS A 15 11.99 -12.92 2.94
N VAL A 16 11.15 -12.65 1.97
CA VAL A 16 9.74 -12.27 2.17
C VAL A 16 8.90 -13.53 2.45
N GLN A 17 8.25 -13.58 3.61
CA GLN A 17 7.36 -14.68 4.00
C GLN A 17 5.89 -14.25 4.04
N SER A 18 5.63 -12.97 4.24
CA SER A 18 4.28 -12.41 4.30
C SER A 18 4.22 -11.08 3.55
N ILE A 19 3.18 -10.90 2.74
CA ILE A 19 2.94 -9.67 1.99
C ILE A 19 1.54 -9.14 2.26
N ASN A 20 1.43 -7.82 2.29
CA ASN A 20 0.18 -7.13 2.09
C ASN A 20 0.08 -6.71 0.62
N PHE A 21 -0.94 -7.19 -0.05
CA PHE A 21 -1.27 -6.76 -1.39
C PHE A 21 -2.40 -5.72 -1.33
N CYS A 22 -2.14 -4.52 -1.82
CA CYS A 22 -3.14 -3.46 -1.90
C CYS A 22 -3.35 -3.02 -3.35
N PHE A 23 -4.56 -3.16 -3.82
CA PHE A 23 -4.88 -3.02 -5.24
C PHE A 23 -6.13 -2.17 -5.45
N ASN A 24 -6.07 -1.24 -6.39
CA ASN A 24 -7.24 -0.54 -6.88
C ASN A 24 -7.99 -1.48 -7.82
N GLN A 25 -9.20 -1.85 -7.46
CA GLN A 25 -10.00 -2.74 -8.29
C GLN A 25 -10.55 -1.99 -9.50
N CYS A 26 -10.30 -2.54 -10.67
CA CYS A 26 -10.80 -2.05 -11.95
C CYS A 26 -12.10 -2.73 -12.37
N PHE A 27 -12.92 -3.19 -11.43
CA PHE A 27 -14.06 -4.03 -11.76
C PHE A 27 -15.38 -3.28 -11.87
N SER A 28 -15.39 -1.94 -11.81
CA SER A 28 -16.63 -1.19 -12.03
C SER A 28 -16.83 -0.86 -13.50
N ASP A 29 -18.09 -0.87 -13.95
CA ASP A 29 -18.48 -0.46 -15.30
C ASP A 29 -18.06 1.00 -15.63
N PHE A 30 -17.75 1.79 -14.60
CA PHE A 30 -17.17 3.13 -14.72
C PHE A 30 -15.80 3.12 -15.42
N PHE A 31 -15.07 1.99 -15.40
CA PHE A 31 -13.76 1.84 -16.03
C PHE A 31 -13.78 1.27 -17.45
N GLN A 32 -14.94 1.09 -18.08
CA GLN A 32 -14.98 0.75 -19.51
C GLN A 32 -14.23 1.79 -20.38
N SER A 33 -14.13 3.03 -19.91
CA SER A 33 -13.33 4.08 -20.57
C SER A 33 -11.82 3.97 -20.33
N HIS A 34 -11.36 3.09 -19.43
CA HIS A 34 -9.94 2.91 -19.08
C HIS A 34 -9.45 1.50 -19.41
N VAL A 35 -9.62 1.08 -20.65
CA VAL A 35 -9.16 -0.24 -21.16
C VAL A 35 -7.68 -0.47 -20.86
N ASP A 36 -6.85 0.57 -20.93
CA ASP A 36 -5.41 0.49 -20.66
C ASP A 36 -5.12 0.19 -19.18
N PHE A 37 -5.91 0.75 -18.27
CA PHE A 37 -5.76 0.48 -16.84
C PHE A 37 -6.05 -0.99 -16.51
N CYS A 38 -7.14 -1.56 -17.02
CA CYS A 38 -7.47 -2.98 -16.84
C CYS A 38 -6.41 -3.89 -17.47
N ARG A 39 -5.87 -3.50 -18.63
CA ARG A 39 -4.84 -4.25 -19.33
C ARG A 39 -3.53 -4.35 -18.52
N LEU A 40 -3.13 -3.28 -17.84
CA LEU A 40 -1.93 -3.27 -16.99
C LEU A 40 -2.19 -3.95 -15.64
N SER A 41 -3.36 -3.76 -15.06
CA SER A 41 -3.66 -4.17 -13.70
C SER A 41 -3.98 -5.66 -13.56
N LEU A 42 -4.62 -6.28 -14.56
CA LEU A 42 -5.03 -7.68 -14.49
C LEU A 42 -3.84 -8.66 -14.41
N PRO A 43 -2.75 -8.51 -15.19
CA PRO A 43 -1.56 -9.35 -15.04
C PRO A 43 -0.95 -9.24 -13.63
N ILE A 44 -0.90 -8.03 -13.06
CA ILE A 44 -0.38 -7.78 -11.72
C ILE A 44 -1.25 -8.50 -10.68
N PHE A 45 -2.57 -8.35 -10.76
CA PHE A 45 -3.49 -9.04 -9.87
C PHE A 45 -3.33 -10.57 -9.95
N ASN A 46 -3.29 -11.12 -11.16
CA ASN A 46 -3.10 -12.55 -11.40
C ASN A 46 -1.78 -13.07 -10.83
N TYR A 47 -0.72 -12.25 -10.86
CA TYR A 47 0.56 -12.60 -10.23
C TYR A 47 0.37 -12.82 -8.73
N PHE A 48 -0.21 -11.87 -7.98
CA PHE A 48 -0.42 -12.01 -6.54
C PHE A 48 -1.39 -13.12 -6.19
N PHE A 49 -2.43 -13.32 -6.99
CA PHE A 49 -3.33 -14.45 -6.83
C PHE A 49 -2.60 -15.79 -7.02
N SER A 50 -1.65 -15.87 -7.96
CA SER A 50 -0.85 -17.06 -8.15
C SER A 50 0.08 -17.36 -6.96
N LEU A 51 0.65 -16.34 -6.32
CA LEU A 51 1.43 -16.50 -5.08
C LEU A 51 0.57 -17.08 -3.96
N TYR A 52 -0.66 -16.56 -3.78
CA TYR A 52 -1.62 -17.08 -2.84
C TYR A 52 -1.94 -18.56 -3.11
N LYS A 53 -2.27 -18.91 -4.37
CA LYS A 53 -2.62 -20.30 -4.75
C LYS A 53 -1.46 -21.27 -4.54
N LYS A 54 -0.23 -20.85 -4.79
CA LYS A 54 0.97 -21.68 -4.58
C LYS A 54 1.32 -21.85 -3.09
N GLY A 55 0.79 -20.98 -2.20
CA GLY A 55 1.11 -21.00 -0.78
C GLY A 55 2.59 -20.70 -0.47
N SER A 56 3.33 -20.12 -1.41
CA SER A 56 4.76 -19.80 -1.26
C SER A 56 5.01 -18.61 -0.35
N VAL A 57 4.03 -17.73 -0.23
CA VAL A 57 4.06 -16.53 0.59
C VAL A 57 2.67 -16.36 1.21
N ASN A 58 2.60 -15.92 2.47
CA ASN A 58 1.32 -15.56 3.07
C ASN A 58 0.86 -14.21 2.48
N VAL A 59 -0.30 -14.20 1.84
CA VAL A 59 -0.85 -13.00 1.18
C VAL A 59 -2.05 -12.50 1.95
N ASP A 60 -1.95 -11.30 2.50
CA ASP A 60 -3.08 -10.51 2.99
C ASP A 60 -3.49 -9.50 1.91
N TYR A 61 -4.79 -9.29 1.77
CA TYR A 61 -5.35 -8.36 0.81
C TYR A 61 -6.11 -7.26 1.56
N THR A 62 -5.61 -6.03 1.54
CA THR A 62 -6.28 -4.90 2.18
C THR A 62 -7.09 -4.09 1.17
N LEU A 63 -8.35 -3.85 1.53
CA LEU A 63 -9.33 -3.13 0.73
C LEU A 63 -9.69 -1.81 1.40
N GLN A 64 -9.92 -0.79 0.61
CA GLN A 64 -10.39 0.50 1.11
C GLN A 64 -11.91 0.48 1.35
N ILE A 65 -12.37 1.01 2.48
CA ILE A 65 -13.79 1.00 2.90
C ILE A 65 -14.74 1.62 1.86
N ALA A 66 -14.30 2.65 1.13
CA ALA A 66 -15.11 3.29 0.09
C ALA A 66 -15.61 2.30 -0.97
N PHE A 67 -14.87 1.25 -1.20
CA PHE A 67 -15.21 0.18 -2.12
C PHE A 67 -16.41 -0.67 -1.68
N MET A 68 -16.60 -0.89 -0.38
CA MET A 68 -17.64 -1.77 0.14
C MET A 68 -19.06 -1.26 -0.10
N LYS A 69 -19.27 0.06 -0.04
CA LYS A 69 -20.60 0.65 -0.31
C LYS A 69 -21.00 0.53 -1.77
N GLU A 70 -20.04 0.61 -2.68
CA GLU A 70 -20.32 0.46 -4.11
C GLU A 70 -20.50 -1.00 -4.51
N TYR A 71 -19.76 -1.93 -3.89
CA TYR A 71 -19.82 -3.36 -4.23
C TYR A 71 -21.08 -4.09 -3.78
N SER A 72 -21.74 -3.66 -2.71
CA SER A 72 -23.02 -4.24 -2.30
C SER A 72 -24.13 -4.01 -3.33
N SER A 73 -23.95 -3.05 -4.24
CA SER A 73 -24.88 -2.73 -5.32
C SER A 73 -24.50 -3.31 -6.70
N TYR A 74 -23.30 -3.91 -6.85
CA TYR A 74 -22.85 -4.43 -8.15
C TYR A 74 -23.03 -5.95 -8.24
N SER A 75 -24.09 -6.38 -8.91
CA SER A 75 -24.38 -7.79 -9.26
C SER A 75 -23.36 -8.41 -10.24
N ASN A 76 -22.37 -7.66 -10.74
CA ASN A 76 -21.37 -8.12 -11.70
C ASN A 76 -20.14 -8.79 -11.09
N PHE A 77 -20.02 -8.82 -9.75
CA PHE A 77 -18.96 -9.55 -9.04
C PHE A 77 -19.03 -11.08 -9.29
N THR A 78 -20.19 -11.56 -9.73
CA THR A 78 -20.45 -13.00 -9.95
C THR A 78 -19.69 -13.61 -11.12
N ARG A 79 -19.05 -12.81 -11.97
CA ARG A 79 -18.30 -13.35 -13.13
C ARG A 79 -16.95 -13.97 -12.79
N PHE A 80 -16.44 -13.76 -11.58
CA PHE A 80 -15.12 -14.24 -11.16
C PHE A 80 -15.18 -14.92 -9.79
N GLU A 81 -15.79 -16.10 -9.71
CA GLU A 81 -15.92 -16.90 -8.48
C GLU A 81 -14.57 -17.06 -7.75
N TRP A 82 -13.48 -17.23 -8.49
CA TRP A 82 -12.14 -17.36 -7.94
C TRP A 82 -11.62 -16.10 -7.24
N ILE A 83 -12.06 -14.90 -7.67
CA ILE A 83 -11.75 -13.63 -6.99
C ILE A 83 -12.57 -13.52 -5.71
N GLN A 84 -13.83 -13.94 -5.74
CA GLN A 84 -14.70 -13.90 -4.56
C GLN A 84 -14.11 -14.73 -3.43
N ASP A 85 -13.68 -15.96 -3.71
CA ASP A 85 -13.04 -16.82 -2.72
C ASP A 85 -11.80 -16.18 -2.11
N PHE A 86 -10.95 -15.58 -2.94
CA PHE A 86 -9.75 -14.89 -2.47
C PHE A 86 -10.10 -13.68 -1.59
N VAL A 87 -11.03 -12.83 -2.03
CA VAL A 87 -11.46 -11.64 -1.29
C VAL A 87 -12.12 -12.01 0.03
N VAL A 88 -12.98 -13.05 0.05
CA VAL A 88 -13.66 -13.53 1.26
C VAL A 88 -12.64 -14.10 2.27
N GLN A 89 -11.66 -14.86 1.82
CA GLN A 89 -10.69 -15.53 2.70
C GLN A 89 -9.54 -14.61 3.13
N LYS A 90 -9.12 -13.69 2.28
CA LYS A 90 -7.91 -12.88 2.46
C LYS A 90 -8.17 -11.38 2.54
N GLY A 91 -9.35 -10.92 2.12
CA GLY A 91 -9.74 -9.52 2.20
C GLY A 91 -9.90 -9.09 3.65
N ARG A 92 -9.25 -7.98 4.00
CA ARG A 92 -9.35 -7.35 5.31
C ARG A 92 -9.84 -5.92 5.17
N TYR A 93 -10.78 -5.57 6.00
CA TYR A 93 -11.40 -4.24 6.05
C TYR A 93 -11.15 -3.61 7.40
N PHE A 94 -10.80 -2.34 7.40
CA PHE A 94 -10.54 -1.60 8.62
C PHE A 94 -11.39 -0.33 8.65
N PHE A 95 -12.06 -0.10 9.79
CA PHE A 95 -12.82 1.11 10.06
C PHE A 95 -11.97 2.18 10.76
N SER A 96 -10.84 1.79 11.31
CA SER A 96 -9.86 2.63 11.98
C SER A 96 -8.52 2.55 11.26
N VAL A 97 -7.86 3.70 11.09
CA VAL A 97 -6.50 3.76 10.54
C VAL A 97 -5.51 3.08 11.48
N ASP A 98 -5.69 3.19 12.80
CA ASP A 98 -4.81 2.58 13.79
C ASP A 98 -4.88 1.04 13.74
N ASP A 99 -6.08 0.48 13.58
CA ASP A 99 -6.26 -0.96 13.41
C ASP A 99 -5.62 -1.45 12.10
N TRP A 100 -5.74 -0.65 11.03
CA TRP A 100 -5.11 -0.95 9.76
C TRP A 100 -3.58 -0.96 9.87
N ILE A 101 -2.99 0.08 10.44
CA ILE A 101 -1.55 0.17 10.71
C ILE A 101 -1.08 -1.01 11.57
N THR A 102 -1.85 -1.35 12.63
CA THR A 102 -1.53 -2.48 13.52
C THR A 102 -1.54 -3.83 12.78
N ALA A 103 -2.49 -4.02 11.87
CA ALA A 103 -2.53 -5.23 11.05
C ALA A 103 -1.36 -5.31 10.06
N LEU A 104 -1.00 -4.17 9.44
CA LEU A 104 0.08 -4.10 8.46
C LEU A 104 1.48 -4.37 9.05
N LYS A 105 1.70 -4.07 10.33
CA LYS A 105 2.94 -4.41 11.05
C LYS A 105 3.30 -5.90 11.02
N LYS A 106 2.34 -6.78 10.78
CA LYS A 106 2.54 -8.23 10.71
C LYS A 106 3.10 -8.72 9.38
N ASN A 107 3.09 -7.87 8.37
CA ASN A 107 3.59 -8.20 7.04
C ASN A 107 5.05 -7.78 6.89
N ASP A 108 5.80 -8.55 6.13
CA ASP A 108 7.18 -8.24 5.79
C ASP A 108 7.29 -7.16 4.72
N PHE A 109 6.25 -7.09 3.87
CA PHE A 109 6.27 -6.27 2.67
C PHE A 109 4.85 -5.88 2.26
N SER A 110 4.67 -4.67 1.75
CA SER A 110 3.45 -4.22 1.09
C SER A 110 3.73 -3.86 -0.37
N ILE A 111 2.86 -4.26 -1.27
CA ILE A 111 3.02 -3.96 -2.69
C ILE A 111 1.65 -3.83 -3.35
N GLY A 112 1.53 -2.92 -4.31
CA GLY A 112 0.31 -2.80 -5.10
C GLY A 112 0.05 -1.42 -5.67
N THR A 113 -1.07 -1.31 -6.37
CA THR A 113 -1.47 -0.09 -7.10
C THR A 113 -2.28 0.88 -6.25
N GLN A 114 -2.66 0.53 -5.02
CA GLN A 114 -3.39 1.41 -4.13
C GLN A 114 -2.42 2.28 -3.33
N PHE A 115 -2.32 3.57 -3.68
CA PHE A 115 -1.39 4.50 -3.05
C PHE A 115 -1.56 4.56 -1.53
N HIS A 116 -2.79 4.82 -1.05
CA HIS A 116 -3.05 4.97 0.39
C HIS A 116 -2.80 3.70 1.20
N GLY A 117 -3.03 2.52 0.60
CA GLY A 117 -2.73 1.24 1.24
C GLY A 117 -1.23 1.05 1.49
N ASN A 118 -0.40 1.44 0.53
CA ASN A 118 1.05 1.43 0.68
C ASN A 118 1.53 2.50 1.67
N ILE A 119 0.89 3.69 1.70
CA ILE A 119 1.19 4.71 2.73
C ILE A 119 0.87 4.18 4.13
N ALA A 120 -0.27 3.50 4.31
CA ALA A 120 -0.60 2.89 5.60
C ALA A 120 0.44 1.84 6.04
N ALA A 121 0.98 1.06 5.09
CA ALA A 121 2.07 0.12 5.36
C ALA A 121 3.37 0.85 5.77
N ILE A 122 3.74 1.92 5.08
CA ILE A 122 4.88 2.77 5.46
C ILE A 122 4.70 3.31 6.88
N LEU A 123 3.51 3.81 7.22
CA LEU A 123 3.19 4.28 8.58
C LEU A 123 3.28 3.16 9.62
N ALA A 124 3.05 1.93 9.22
CA ALA A 124 3.27 0.73 10.04
C ALA A 124 4.75 0.33 10.17
N LYS A 125 5.68 1.04 9.52
CA LYS A 125 7.11 0.68 9.34
C LYS A 125 7.30 -0.61 8.51
N THR A 126 6.29 -1.03 7.75
CA THR A 126 6.38 -2.13 6.79
C THR A 126 6.85 -1.57 5.46
N PRO A 127 7.98 -2.03 4.91
CA PRO A 127 8.45 -1.58 3.61
C PRO A 127 7.37 -1.77 2.55
N ALA A 128 7.23 -0.79 1.65
CA ALA A 128 6.23 -0.83 0.61
C ALA A 128 6.81 -0.44 -0.75
N LEU A 129 6.42 -1.14 -1.81
CA LEU A 129 6.69 -0.79 -3.19
C LEU A 129 5.39 -0.36 -3.87
N ILE A 130 5.33 0.89 -4.31
CA ILE A 130 4.17 1.40 -5.02
C ILE A 130 4.27 1.00 -6.50
N ILE A 131 3.24 0.31 -7.01
CA ILE A 131 3.09 0.10 -8.46
C ILE A 131 2.28 1.28 -8.99
N THR A 132 2.95 2.21 -9.68
CA THR A 132 2.30 3.42 -10.20
C THR A 132 1.57 3.13 -11.51
N ILE A 133 0.32 3.58 -11.58
CA ILE A 133 -0.58 3.40 -12.73
C ILE A 133 -0.91 4.72 -13.42
N ASP A 134 -0.56 5.84 -12.78
CA ASP A 134 -0.79 7.18 -13.30
C ASP A 134 0.35 8.13 -12.91
N LYS A 135 0.39 9.29 -13.60
CA LYS A 135 1.43 10.30 -13.39
C LYS A 135 1.39 10.91 -12.00
N ARG A 136 0.20 11.06 -11.41
CA ARG A 136 0.02 11.60 -10.05
C ARG A 136 0.69 10.71 -9.02
N MET A 137 0.50 9.39 -9.11
CA MET A 137 1.14 8.44 -8.19
C MET A 137 2.66 8.48 -8.31
N GLU A 138 3.17 8.55 -9.55
CA GLU A 138 4.61 8.66 -9.81
C GLU A 138 5.19 9.94 -9.20
N GLU A 139 4.54 11.08 -9.38
CA GLU A 139 4.99 12.36 -8.83
C GLU A 139 4.95 12.38 -7.30
N LEU A 140 3.91 11.83 -6.68
CA LEU A 140 3.82 11.72 -5.22
C LEU A 140 4.90 10.79 -4.65
N ALA A 141 5.14 9.63 -5.28
CA ALA A 141 6.18 8.71 -4.85
C ALA A 141 7.58 9.36 -4.95
N LYS A 142 7.86 10.06 -6.06
CA LYS A 142 9.11 10.81 -6.24
C LYS A 142 9.29 11.92 -5.21
N TYR A 143 8.24 12.73 -4.99
CA TYR A 143 8.29 13.84 -4.05
C TYR A 143 8.62 13.38 -2.62
N HIS A 144 8.05 12.25 -2.21
CA HIS A 144 8.28 11.68 -0.88
C HIS A 144 9.45 10.70 -0.82
N HIS A 145 10.20 10.51 -1.90
CA HIS A 145 11.30 9.53 -2.00
C HIS A 145 10.87 8.09 -1.65
N ILE A 146 9.62 7.73 -1.97
CA ILE A 146 9.07 6.39 -1.73
C ILE A 146 9.45 5.48 -2.90
N PRO A 147 9.94 4.26 -2.65
CA PRO A 147 10.22 3.28 -3.71
C PRO A 147 8.97 2.98 -4.54
N PHE A 148 9.12 2.97 -5.86
CA PHE A 148 8.05 2.65 -6.78
C PHE A 148 8.56 2.01 -8.07
N ILE A 149 7.67 1.31 -8.77
CA ILE A 149 7.87 0.80 -10.13
C ILE A 149 6.63 1.18 -10.96
N LYS A 150 6.79 1.43 -12.24
CA LYS A 150 5.64 1.63 -13.13
C LYS A 150 4.95 0.31 -13.45
N ALA A 151 3.65 0.34 -13.63
CA ALA A 151 2.88 -0.86 -13.94
C ALA A 151 3.36 -1.54 -15.25
N GLU A 152 3.82 -0.75 -16.23
CA GLU A 152 4.38 -1.24 -17.49
C GLU A 152 5.72 -1.98 -17.31
N GLU A 153 6.44 -1.70 -16.22
CA GLU A 153 7.73 -2.29 -15.90
C GLU A 153 7.57 -3.53 -14.98
N PHE A 154 6.33 -3.83 -14.54
CA PHE A 154 6.07 -4.98 -13.68
C PHE A 154 6.18 -6.28 -14.49
N ASP A 155 7.16 -7.11 -14.16
CA ASP A 155 7.44 -8.40 -14.82
C ASP A 155 6.91 -9.56 -13.97
N VAL A 156 5.82 -10.18 -14.40
CA VAL A 156 5.17 -11.30 -13.71
C VAL A 156 6.06 -12.56 -13.59
N SER A 157 7.18 -12.60 -14.30
CA SER A 157 8.16 -13.70 -14.21
C SER A 157 9.11 -13.59 -13.02
N LYS A 158 9.24 -12.40 -12.44
CA LYS A 158 10.14 -12.15 -11.31
C LYS A 158 9.54 -12.66 -9.99
N PRO A 159 10.37 -13.19 -9.09
CA PRO A 159 9.92 -13.58 -7.75
C PRO A 159 9.59 -12.36 -6.90
N ILE A 160 8.82 -12.56 -5.82
CA ILE A 160 8.45 -11.48 -4.90
C ILE A 160 9.66 -10.81 -4.24
N ASP A 161 10.68 -11.58 -3.92
CA ASP A 161 11.91 -11.06 -3.31
C ASP A 161 12.63 -10.04 -4.23
N TYR A 162 12.55 -10.20 -5.56
CA TYR A 162 13.04 -9.20 -6.52
C TYR A 162 12.39 -7.83 -6.31
N TYR A 163 11.07 -7.80 -6.09
CA TYR A 163 10.36 -6.54 -5.84
C TYR A 163 10.65 -5.96 -4.46
N PHE A 164 10.89 -6.81 -3.49
CA PHE A 164 11.34 -6.38 -2.18
C PHE A 164 12.71 -5.73 -2.23
N ASP A 165 13.64 -6.26 -3.01
CA ASP A 165 15.00 -5.71 -3.20
C ASP A 165 14.99 -4.31 -3.85
N LEU A 166 13.91 -3.93 -4.54
CA LEU A 166 13.72 -2.56 -5.06
C LEU A 166 13.33 -1.54 -3.96
N CYS A 167 13.02 -2.00 -2.74
CA CYS A 167 12.59 -1.14 -1.64
C CYS A 167 13.79 -0.51 -0.91
N ASP A 168 14.52 0.36 -1.59
CA ASP A 168 15.55 1.18 -0.94
C ASP A 168 14.91 2.42 -0.30
N TYR A 169 14.86 2.43 1.04
CA TYR A 169 14.34 3.54 1.84
C TYR A 169 15.42 4.53 2.31
N SER A 170 16.65 4.44 1.83
CA SER A 170 17.75 5.32 2.24
C SER A 170 17.45 6.80 2.00
N GLU A 171 16.98 7.16 0.80
CA GLU A 171 16.60 8.53 0.47
C GLU A 171 15.33 8.98 1.24
N PHE A 172 14.31 8.12 1.36
CA PHE A 172 13.15 8.42 2.20
C PHE A 172 13.56 8.75 3.63
N ASN A 173 14.36 7.88 4.26
CA ASN A 173 14.81 8.05 5.64
C ASN A 173 15.70 9.30 5.83
N LYS A 174 16.49 9.67 4.82
CA LYS A 174 17.37 10.84 4.83
C LYS A 174 16.57 12.14 4.75
N TYR A 175 15.52 12.20 3.92
CA TYR A 175 14.78 13.42 3.68
C TYR A 175 13.52 13.55 4.55
N TYR A 176 13.09 12.50 5.24
CA TYR A 176 11.83 12.49 6.00
C TYR A 176 11.77 13.60 7.05
N GLU A 177 12.81 13.77 7.87
CA GLU A 177 12.83 14.80 8.93
C GLU A 177 12.67 16.22 8.33
N LYS A 178 13.38 16.51 7.25
CA LYS A 178 13.28 17.79 6.56
C LYS A 178 11.85 18.04 6.06
N THR A 179 11.29 17.07 5.33
CA THR A 179 9.95 17.17 4.76
C THR A 179 8.87 17.25 5.85
N TYR A 180 9.07 16.55 6.96
CA TYR A 180 8.21 16.64 8.14
C TYR A 180 8.22 18.06 8.73
N ASN A 181 9.40 18.65 8.93
CA ASN A 181 9.52 20.00 9.48
C ASN A 181 8.90 21.05 8.55
N GLU A 182 9.11 20.93 7.23
CA GLU A 182 8.47 21.80 6.21
C GLU A 182 6.93 21.72 6.29
N PHE A 183 6.38 20.51 6.48
CA PHE A 183 4.95 20.31 6.66
C PHE A 183 4.43 20.93 7.97
N VAL A 184 5.16 20.77 9.07
CA VAL A 184 4.82 21.38 10.37
C VAL A 184 4.81 22.91 10.26
N ASP A 185 5.83 23.50 9.64
CA ASP A 185 5.94 24.92 9.40
C ASP A 185 4.80 25.44 8.51
N TYR A 186 4.44 24.68 7.48
CA TYR A 186 3.30 24.99 6.63
C TYR A 186 1.98 25.03 7.44
N CYS A 187 1.74 23.99 8.24
CA CYS A 187 0.56 23.93 9.09
C CYS A 187 0.50 25.12 10.05
N TYR A 188 1.61 25.40 10.74
CA TYR A 188 1.70 26.52 11.68
C TYR A 188 1.40 27.88 11.02
N ARG A 189 2.02 28.16 9.87
CA ARG A 189 1.80 29.41 9.11
C ARG A 189 0.36 29.58 8.62
N ASN A 190 -0.39 28.46 8.45
CA ASN A 190 -1.78 28.47 8.03
C ASN A 190 -2.76 28.32 9.20
N GLY A 191 -2.31 28.46 10.46
CA GLY A 191 -3.16 28.40 11.64
C GLY A 191 -3.69 27.00 11.98
N VAL A 192 -3.10 25.94 11.40
CA VAL A 192 -3.46 24.55 11.68
C VAL A 192 -2.64 24.05 12.87
N GLN A 193 -3.34 23.70 13.96
CA GLN A 193 -2.70 23.09 15.13
C GLN A 193 -2.59 21.57 14.90
N LEU A 194 -1.36 21.06 14.90
CA LEU A 194 -1.12 19.62 14.93
C LEU A 194 -1.33 19.10 16.35
N LYS A 195 -2.07 18.00 16.50
CA LYS A 195 -2.20 17.31 17.78
C LYS A 195 -0.80 16.82 18.20
N SER A 196 -0.25 17.37 19.30
CA SER A 196 0.91 16.77 19.95
C SER A 196 0.48 15.41 20.49
N GLN A 197 1.15 14.33 20.10
CA GLN A 197 1.07 13.10 20.87
C GLN A 197 1.74 13.39 22.21
N THR A 198 0.94 13.55 23.26
CA THR A 198 1.42 13.40 24.64
C THR A 198 1.91 11.95 24.72
N VAL A 199 3.23 11.77 24.78
CA VAL A 199 3.81 10.52 25.23
C VAL A 199 3.37 10.38 26.68
N GLU A 200 2.35 9.57 26.95
CA GLU A 200 2.10 9.11 28.30
C GLU A 200 3.30 8.22 28.66
N VAL A 201 4.25 8.83 29.39
CA VAL A 201 5.27 8.10 30.11
C VAL A 201 4.52 7.36 31.21
N HIS A 202 4.21 6.09 30.99
CA HIS A 202 3.87 5.20 32.07
C HIS A 202 5.16 4.93 32.84
N ASP A 203 5.42 5.74 33.86
CA ASP A 203 6.36 5.37 34.93
C ASP A 203 5.84 4.10 35.62
N VAL A 204 6.61 3.01 35.48
CA VAL A 204 6.48 1.78 36.27
C VAL A 204 7.59 1.75 37.30
#